data_c5f69961a193b62b3fa2e599d0ea9f55
#
_entry.id   c5f69961a193b62b3fa2e599d0ea9f55
#
_cell.length_a   1.000
_cell.length_b   1.000
_cell.length_c   1.000
_cell.angle_alpha   90.00
_cell.angle_beta   90.00
_cell.angle_gamma   90.00
#
_symmetry.space_group_name_H-M   'P 1'
#
loop_
_entity.id
_entity.type
_entity.pdbx_description
1 polymer ?
#
loop_
_entity_poly.entity_id
_entity_poly.type
_entity_poly.pdbx_seq_one_letter_code
_entity_poly.pdbx_strand_id
1 'polypeptide(L)'
;LLATARVLGARGAESTMPLKVGAALPDPPFELMTKDGPIGFDITLMQRIAAMLNREWQLVPYKGTDFNGIFAGLNDGSYDCIASGATITPGRQKLADFCAPYVVSGQSLVVDTTRHPNVRGTADLKGLVIGVQQGNTSQPVADKLVAEHRAARVRVYAYDEIETALDDLSSGGCDAFMKLAPVTAWFVRDRPKLKVVETGITRELLGICVRKGDTALADAIGKAQAALMADGTIPGLIKQWLGTGAALPQ
;
A
#
# COMPACT_ATOMS: atom_id res chain seq x y z
N LEU A 1 -42.71 41.42 31.27
CA LEU A 1 -42.48 39.98 30.91
C LEU A 1 -41.83 39.93 29.54
N LEU A 2 -40.51 39.89 29.48
CA LEU A 2 -39.73 39.68 28.25
C LEU A 2 -39.41 38.20 28.17
N ALA A 3 -39.93 37.52 27.15
CA ALA A 3 -39.59 36.15 26.83
C ALA A 3 -38.33 36.15 25.97
N THR A 4 -37.24 35.61 26.50
CA THR A 4 -36.01 35.35 25.76
C THR A 4 -36.16 34.04 24.99
N ALA A 5 -36.33 34.13 23.66
CA ALA A 5 -36.26 33.00 22.76
C ALA A 5 -34.77 32.52 22.68
N ARG A 6 -34.50 31.31 23.17
CA ARG A 6 -33.25 30.60 22.91
C ARG A 6 -33.32 30.10 21.46
N VAL A 7 -32.45 30.63 20.62
CA VAL A 7 -32.17 30.06 19.29
C VAL A 7 -31.33 28.81 19.53
N LEU A 8 -31.94 27.63 19.45
CA LEU A 8 -31.24 26.37 19.29
C LEU A 8 -30.61 26.36 17.88
N GLY A 9 -29.31 26.56 17.84
CA GLY A 9 -28.55 26.35 16.62
C GLY A 9 -28.72 24.89 16.14
N ALA A 10 -29.28 24.73 14.97
CA ALA A 10 -29.31 23.45 14.29
C ALA A 10 -27.86 22.98 14.07
N ARG A 11 -27.40 22.02 14.88
CA ARG A 11 -26.24 21.19 14.50
C ARG A 11 -26.62 20.48 13.22
N GLY A 12 -25.94 20.80 12.12
CA GLY A 12 -26.07 20.08 10.86
C GLY A 12 -25.98 18.58 11.11
N ALA A 13 -26.86 17.80 10.56
CA ALA A 13 -26.81 16.35 10.61
C ALA A 13 -25.49 15.92 9.97
N GLU A 14 -24.51 15.54 10.83
CA GLU A 14 -23.26 14.91 10.38
C GLU A 14 -23.64 13.64 9.64
N SER A 15 -22.95 13.35 8.54
CA SER A 15 -23.17 12.16 7.73
C SER A 15 -22.97 10.93 8.60
N THR A 16 -24.04 10.21 8.91
CA THR A 16 -24.03 8.95 9.69
C THR A 16 -23.46 7.78 8.87
N MET A 17 -23.11 8.00 7.62
CA MET A 17 -22.57 6.96 6.73
C MET A 17 -21.11 6.66 7.06
N PRO A 18 -20.73 5.36 7.17
CA PRO A 18 -19.35 4.99 7.44
C PRO A 18 -18.42 5.43 6.30
N LEU A 19 -17.16 5.71 6.64
CA LEU A 19 -16.09 5.88 5.66
C LEU A 19 -15.67 4.50 5.17
N LYS A 20 -16.05 4.15 3.96
CA LYS A 20 -15.69 2.89 3.33
C LYS A 20 -14.29 2.99 2.73
N VAL A 21 -13.39 2.15 3.18
CA VAL A 21 -12.00 2.13 2.75
C VAL A 21 -11.70 0.84 2.01
N GLY A 22 -11.37 0.96 0.71
CA GLY A 22 -10.91 -0.14 -0.11
C GLY A 22 -9.45 -0.48 0.21
N ALA A 23 -9.15 -1.76 0.44
CA ALA A 23 -7.79 -2.26 0.61
C ALA A 23 -7.64 -3.66 0.04
N ALA A 24 -6.49 -3.94 -0.56
CA ALA A 24 -6.15 -5.23 -1.16
C ALA A 24 -5.37 -6.09 -0.15
N LEU A 25 -6.04 -7.07 0.44
CA LEU A 25 -5.47 -7.94 1.46
C LEU A 25 -5.13 -9.33 0.91
N PRO A 26 -4.05 -9.97 1.41
CA PRO A 26 -3.10 -9.43 2.39
C PRO A 26 -1.96 -8.63 1.74
N ASP A 27 -1.58 -7.50 2.30
CA ASP A 27 -0.36 -6.79 1.95
C ASP A 27 0.35 -6.22 3.22
N PRO A 28 0.74 -7.10 4.17
CA PRO A 28 1.39 -6.65 5.38
C PRO A 28 2.76 -6.00 5.06
N PRO A 29 3.15 -4.98 5.82
CA PRO A 29 2.54 -4.44 7.04
C PRO A 29 1.52 -3.32 6.82
N PHE A 30 1.10 -3.06 5.59
CA PHE A 30 0.08 -2.04 5.30
C PHE A 30 -1.31 -2.50 5.75
N GLU A 31 -1.72 -3.70 5.34
CA GLU A 31 -3.00 -4.32 5.72
C GLU A 31 -2.92 -5.85 5.80
N LEU A 32 -3.46 -6.38 6.88
CA LEU A 32 -3.54 -7.82 7.14
C LEU A 32 -4.80 -8.13 7.94
N MET A 33 -5.50 -9.19 7.56
CA MET A 33 -6.59 -9.73 8.36
C MET A 33 -6.04 -10.72 9.40
N THR A 34 -6.39 -10.53 10.66
CA THR A 34 -6.08 -11.46 11.75
C THR A 34 -7.37 -12.03 12.34
N LYS A 35 -7.25 -13.01 13.26
CA LYS A 35 -8.41 -13.54 14.01
C LYS A 35 -9.12 -12.46 14.84
N ASP A 36 -8.40 -11.43 15.26
CA ASP A 36 -8.90 -10.34 16.11
C ASP A 36 -9.35 -9.12 15.29
N GLY A 37 -9.31 -9.21 13.96
CA GLY A 37 -9.68 -8.15 13.02
C GLY A 37 -8.53 -7.67 12.15
N PRO A 38 -8.78 -6.64 11.32
CA PRO A 38 -7.77 -6.09 10.43
C PRO A 38 -6.75 -5.23 11.20
N ILE A 39 -5.48 -5.39 10.84
CA ILE A 39 -4.35 -4.63 11.39
C ILE A 39 -3.44 -4.12 10.27
N GLY A 40 -2.61 -3.16 10.57
CA GLY A 40 -1.56 -2.65 9.67
C GLY A 40 -1.47 -1.13 9.71
N PHE A 41 -0.51 -0.63 8.95
CA PHE A 41 -0.25 0.80 8.84
C PHE A 41 -1.47 1.56 8.29
N ASP A 42 -1.95 1.17 7.10
CA ASP A 42 -3.08 1.83 6.44
C ASP A 42 -4.39 1.65 7.20
N ILE A 43 -4.58 0.48 7.81
CA ILE A 43 -5.73 0.21 8.68
C ILE A 43 -5.77 1.22 9.84
N THR A 44 -4.65 1.33 10.58
CA THR A 44 -4.56 2.23 11.74
C THR A 44 -4.67 3.69 11.33
N LEU A 45 -4.03 4.09 10.23
CA LEU A 45 -4.11 5.45 9.70
C LEU A 45 -5.56 5.83 9.35
N MET A 46 -6.26 4.96 8.62
CA MET A 46 -7.63 5.24 8.19
C MET A 46 -8.65 5.23 9.34
N GLN A 47 -8.45 4.40 10.36
CA GLN A 47 -9.24 4.48 11.59
C GLN A 47 -9.10 5.84 12.28
N ARG A 48 -7.88 6.39 12.35
CA ARG A 48 -7.63 7.72 12.90
C ARG A 48 -8.26 8.83 12.06
N ILE A 49 -8.10 8.75 10.74
CA ILE A 49 -8.71 9.71 9.80
C ILE A 49 -10.23 9.68 9.91
N ALA A 50 -10.87 8.51 9.90
CA ALA A 50 -12.33 8.38 10.02
C ALA A 50 -12.85 9.00 11.32
N ALA A 51 -12.17 8.77 12.45
CA ALA A 51 -12.51 9.38 13.74
C ALA A 51 -12.43 10.91 13.69
N MET A 52 -11.42 11.50 13.02
CA MET A 52 -11.32 12.95 12.85
C MET A 52 -12.40 13.53 11.94
N LEU A 53 -12.93 12.72 11.02
CA LEU A 53 -14.07 13.09 10.15
C LEU A 53 -15.43 12.83 10.83
N ASN A 54 -15.47 12.40 12.09
CA ASN A 54 -16.69 11.96 12.80
C ASN A 54 -17.49 10.90 12.00
N ARG A 55 -16.79 9.98 11.32
CA ARG A 55 -17.37 8.86 10.59
C ARG A 55 -16.89 7.53 11.18
N GLU A 56 -17.78 6.54 11.18
CA GLU A 56 -17.36 5.16 11.44
C GLU A 56 -16.43 4.70 10.31
N TRP A 57 -15.42 3.89 10.65
CA TRP A 57 -14.53 3.28 9.68
C TRP A 57 -15.07 1.91 9.23
N GLN A 58 -15.06 1.65 7.93
CA GLN A 58 -15.44 0.37 7.37
C GLN A 58 -14.43 -0.10 6.33
N LEU A 59 -13.78 -1.24 6.58
CA LEU A 59 -12.93 -1.89 5.60
C LEU A 59 -13.78 -2.59 4.54
N VAL A 60 -13.43 -2.38 3.27
CA VAL A 60 -13.97 -3.11 2.11
C VAL A 60 -12.83 -3.83 1.41
N PRO A 61 -12.64 -5.14 1.65
CA PRO A 61 -11.56 -5.89 1.03
C PRO A 61 -11.72 -6.00 -0.48
N TYR A 62 -10.69 -5.59 -1.23
CA TYR A 62 -10.58 -5.87 -2.65
C TYR A 62 -10.10 -7.31 -2.86
N LYS A 63 -10.74 -8.04 -3.76
CA LYS A 63 -10.49 -9.46 -4.03
C LYS A 63 -10.11 -9.74 -5.49
N GLY A 64 -9.49 -8.79 -6.16
CA GLY A 64 -9.04 -8.98 -7.55
C GLY A 64 -7.63 -9.56 -7.63
N THR A 65 -7.33 -10.16 -8.78
CA THR A 65 -6.02 -10.75 -9.09
C THR A 65 -5.01 -9.74 -9.63
N ASP A 66 -5.46 -8.52 -9.95
CA ASP A 66 -4.64 -7.40 -10.42
C ASP A 66 -4.85 -6.20 -9.48
N PHE A 67 -3.77 -5.71 -8.87
CA PHE A 67 -3.87 -4.57 -7.93
C PHE A 67 -4.54 -3.33 -8.55
N ASN A 68 -4.31 -3.07 -9.83
CA ASN A 68 -4.91 -1.88 -10.46
C ASN A 68 -6.44 -1.98 -10.60
N GLY A 69 -7.03 -3.15 -10.49
CA GLY A 69 -8.49 -3.34 -10.46
C GLY A 69 -9.17 -2.69 -9.25
N ILE A 70 -8.41 -2.43 -8.16
CA ILE A 70 -8.97 -1.76 -6.96
C ILE A 70 -9.54 -0.37 -7.27
N PHE A 71 -8.99 0.36 -8.25
CA PHE A 71 -9.46 1.70 -8.59
C PHE A 71 -10.88 1.73 -9.18
N ALA A 72 -11.38 0.62 -9.71
CA ALA A 72 -12.75 0.55 -10.22
C ALA A 72 -13.81 0.77 -9.12
N GLY A 73 -13.54 0.27 -7.92
CA GLY A 73 -14.48 0.40 -6.80
C GLY A 73 -14.68 1.82 -6.27
N LEU A 74 -13.79 2.76 -6.62
CA LEU A 74 -14.04 4.19 -6.39
C LEU A 74 -15.14 4.72 -7.32
N ASN A 75 -15.16 4.25 -8.57
CA ASN A 75 -16.11 4.74 -9.57
C ASN A 75 -17.49 4.12 -9.40
N ASP A 76 -17.58 2.85 -9.02
CA ASP A 76 -18.84 2.15 -8.79
C ASP A 76 -19.45 2.39 -7.38
N GLY A 77 -18.68 3.06 -6.48
CA GLY A 77 -19.13 3.41 -5.14
C GLY A 77 -19.03 2.26 -4.14
N SER A 78 -18.27 1.21 -4.44
CA SER A 78 -18.00 0.11 -3.50
C SER A 78 -17.30 0.63 -2.24
N TYR A 79 -16.44 1.64 -2.38
CA TYR A 79 -15.79 2.37 -1.29
C TYR A 79 -15.56 3.84 -1.64
N ASP A 80 -15.36 4.66 -0.62
CA ASP A 80 -15.18 6.10 -0.73
C ASP A 80 -13.73 6.48 -1.05
N CYS A 81 -12.78 5.72 -0.50
CA CYS A 81 -11.35 5.94 -0.69
C CYS A 81 -10.58 4.61 -0.69
N ILE A 82 -9.31 4.65 -1.12
CA ILE A 82 -8.36 3.53 -1.07
C ILE A 82 -7.18 3.94 -0.18
N ALA A 83 -6.83 3.06 0.75
CA ALA A 83 -5.56 3.07 1.48
C ALA A 83 -5.05 1.62 1.50
N SER A 84 -3.98 1.35 0.74
CA SER A 84 -3.48 0.00 0.48
C SER A 84 -2.06 0.03 -0.09
N GLY A 85 -1.14 0.74 0.59
CA GLY A 85 0.22 0.92 0.10
C GLY A 85 0.30 1.45 -1.35
N ALA A 86 -0.72 2.21 -1.78
CA ALA A 86 -0.90 2.57 -3.17
C ALA A 86 0.11 3.62 -3.64
N THR A 87 1.05 3.22 -4.51
CA THR A 87 1.99 4.15 -5.13
C THR A 87 1.29 5.13 -6.05
N ILE A 88 1.59 6.42 -5.89
CA ILE A 88 1.16 7.50 -6.77
C ILE A 88 1.91 7.38 -8.10
N THR A 89 1.21 7.03 -9.17
CA THR A 89 1.78 6.95 -10.52
C THR A 89 0.93 7.75 -11.51
N PRO A 90 1.52 8.23 -12.63
CA PRO A 90 0.74 8.93 -13.67
C PRO A 90 -0.44 8.10 -14.21
N GLY A 91 -0.28 6.77 -14.29
CA GLY A 91 -1.37 5.87 -14.69
C GLY A 91 -2.52 5.87 -13.70
N ARG A 92 -2.21 5.71 -12.40
CA ARG A 92 -3.20 5.68 -11.32
C ARG A 92 -3.87 7.05 -11.09
N GLN A 93 -3.12 8.15 -11.27
CA GLN A 93 -3.67 9.51 -11.20
C GLN A 93 -4.71 9.82 -12.30
N LYS A 94 -4.74 9.06 -13.39
CA LYS A 94 -5.84 9.14 -14.37
C LYS A 94 -7.13 8.48 -13.85
N LEU A 95 -7.04 7.55 -12.91
CA LEU A 95 -8.15 6.75 -12.39
C LEU A 95 -8.73 7.31 -11.09
N ALA A 96 -7.92 7.99 -10.28
CA ALA A 96 -8.27 8.49 -8.97
C ALA A 96 -7.52 9.80 -8.65
N ASP A 97 -8.05 10.57 -7.69
CA ASP A 97 -7.35 11.73 -7.13
C ASP A 97 -6.64 11.31 -5.84
N PHE A 98 -5.34 11.55 -5.77
CA PHE A 98 -4.51 11.22 -4.63
C PHE A 98 -4.40 12.41 -3.68
N CYS A 99 -4.53 12.13 -2.39
CA CYS A 99 -4.10 13.05 -1.33
C CYS A 99 -2.57 13.21 -1.35
N ALA A 100 -2.04 14.13 -0.54
CA ALA A 100 -0.60 14.25 -0.35
C ALA A 100 0.00 12.88 0.06
N PRO A 101 1.23 12.56 -0.37
CA PRO A 101 1.84 11.30 0.04
C PRO A 101 2.03 11.25 1.55
N TYR A 102 1.81 10.08 2.15
CA TYR A 102 2.02 9.85 3.59
C TYR A 102 3.32 9.09 3.89
N VAL A 103 3.84 8.35 2.90
CA VAL A 103 5.04 7.53 3.00
C VAL A 103 5.84 7.61 1.71
N VAL A 104 7.16 7.58 1.84
CA VAL A 104 8.11 7.27 0.76
C VAL A 104 8.68 5.89 1.01
N SER A 105 8.66 5.03 0.00
CA SER A 105 9.29 3.73 0.00
C SER A 105 9.97 3.46 -1.35
N GLY A 106 10.25 2.23 -1.66
CA GLY A 106 10.81 1.81 -2.95
C GLY A 106 10.77 0.30 -3.09
N GLN A 107 11.02 -0.16 -4.30
CA GLN A 107 11.15 -1.58 -4.56
C GLN A 107 12.39 -2.16 -3.89
N SER A 108 12.30 -3.41 -3.53
CA SER A 108 13.37 -4.22 -2.96
C SER A 108 13.41 -5.59 -3.63
N LEU A 109 14.54 -6.27 -3.50
CA LEU A 109 14.80 -7.57 -4.08
C LEU A 109 15.03 -8.62 -2.99
N VAL A 110 14.30 -9.72 -3.07
CA VAL A 110 14.45 -10.90 -2.19
C VAL A 110 14.96 -12.07 -3.01
N VAL A 111 15.87 -12.84 -2.44
CA VAL A 111 16.37 -14.11 -3.00
C VAL A 111 16.44 -15.19 -1.93
N ASP A 112 16.40 -16.45 -2.33
CA ASP A 112 16.85 -17.56 -1.48
C ASP A 112 18.39 -17.63 -1.53
N THR A 113 19.04 -17.27 -0.43
CA THR A 113 20.50 -17.21 -0.36
C THR A 113 21.19 -18.58 -0.38
N THR A 114 20.44 -19.66 -0.21
CA THR A 114 20.98 -21.02 -0.37
C THR A 114 21.04 -21.43 -1.84
N ARG A 115 20.09 -20.93 -2.66
CA ARG A 115 20.05 -21.15 -4.11
C ARG A 115 20.90 -20.13 -4.87
N HIS A 116 20.90 -18.88 -4.41
CA HIS A 116 21.58 -17.75 -5.05
C HIS A 116 22.49 -17.02 -4.09
N PRO A 117 23.56 -17.68 -3.58
CA PRO A 117 24.44 -17.12 -2.54
C PRO A 117 25.25 -15.89 -3.00
N ASN A 118 25.36 -15.67 -4.31
CA ASN A 118 26.16 -14.58 -4.88
C ASN A 118 25.32 -13.38 -5.35
N VAL A 119 23.98 -13.47 -5.36
CA VAL A 119 23.13 -12.35 -5.75
C VAL A 119 23.10 -11.32 -4.61
N ARG A 120 23.49 -10.08 -4.92
CA ARG A 120 23.49 -8.94 -3.99
C ARG A 120 22.52 -7.85 -4.40
N GLY A 121 21.98 -7.90 -5.63
CA GLY A 121 21.07 -6.89 -6.14
C GLY A 121 20.69 -7.10 -7.60
N THR A 122 20.04 -6.10 -8.17
CA THR A 122 19.55 -6.11 -9.56
C THR A 122 20.66 -6.24 -10.61
N ALA A 123 21.90 -5.92 -10.24
CA ALA A 123 23.07 -6.10 -11.13
C ALA A 123 23.42 -7.57 -11.39
N ASP A 124 23.02 -8.47 -10.49
CA ASP A 124 23.38 -9.89 -10.52
C ASP A 124 22.29 -10.79 -11.11
N LEU A 125 21.21 -10.21 -11.68
CA LEU A 125 20.04 -10.96 -12.13
C LEU A 125 20.15 -11.54 -13.53
N LYS A 126 21.29 -11.39 -14.22
CA LYS A 126 21.48 -11.92 -15.58
C LYS A 126 21.22 -13.43 -15.63
N GLY A 127 20.27 -13.83 -16.48
CA GLY A 127 19.87 -15.24 -16.61
C GLY A 127 18.86 -15.73 -15.56
N LEU A 128 18.49 -14.89 -14.59
CA LEU A 128 17.56 -15.23 -13.51
C LEU A 128 16.13 -14.75 -13.80
N VAL A 129 15.16 -15.40 -13.17
CA VAL A 129 13.72 -15.14 -13.28
C VAL A 129 13.28 -14.27 -12.10
N ILE A 130 12.65 -13.13 -12.41
CA ILE A 130 12.11 -12.22 -11.39
C ILE A 130 10.61 -12.49 -11.20
N GLY A 131 10.18 -12.84 -9.98
CA GLY A 131 8.78 -12.90 -9.57
C GLY A 131 8.27 -11.52 -9.20
N VAL A 132 7.06 -11.18 -9.64
CA VAL A 132 6.32 -9.96 -9.28
C VAL A 132 4.84 -10.27 -9.18
N GLN A 133 4.06 -9.41 -8.49
CA GLN A 133 2.60 -9.50 -8.48
C GLN A 133 1.98 -8.60 -9.55
N GLN A 134 0.89 -9.06 -10.13
CA GLN A 134 0.15 -8.38 -11.19
C GLN A 134 -0.36 -7.01 -10.72
N GLY A 135 -0.11 -5.98 -11.53
CA GLY A 135 -0.54 -4.62 -11.26
C GLY A 135 0.30 -3.86 -10.23
N ASN A 136 1.30 -4.50 -9.63
CA ASN A 136 2.26 -3.82 -8.75
C ASN A 136 3.29 -3.01 -9.54
N THR A 137 3.82 -1.95 -8.93
CA THR A 137 4.85 -1.10 -9.52
C THR A 137 6.20 -1.80 -9.69
N SER A 138 6.41 -2.96 -9.06
CA SER A 138 7.54 -3.86 -9.32
C SER A 138 7.54 -4.44 -10.73
N GLN A 139 6.36 -4.71 -11.31
CA GLN A 139 6.26 -5.36 -12.62
C GLN A 139 6.95 -4.54 -13.72
N PRO A 140 6.65 -3.24 -13.96
CA PRO A 140 7.35 -2.48 -14.99
C PRO A 140 8.85 -2.32 -14.72
N VAL A 141 9.30 -2.35 -13.46
CA VAL A 141 10.73 -2.34 -13.12
C VAL A 141 11.40 -3.64 -13.56
N ALA A 142 10.78 -4.78 -13.25
CA ALA A 142 11.28 -6.10 -13.67
C ALA A 142 11.24 -6.27 -15.20
N ASP A 143 10.17 -5.84 -15.86
CA ASP A 143 10.05 -5.86 -17.33
C ASP A 143 11.16 -5.05 -17.99
N LYS A 144 11.51 -3.89 -17.42
CA LYS A 144 12.64 -3.09 -17.89
C LYS A 144 13.97 -3.83 -17.78
N LEU A 145 14.22 -4.51 -16.65
CA LEU A 145 15.44 -5.30 -16.48
C LEU A 145 15.56 -6.43 -17.52
N VAL A 146 14.44 -7.06 -17.88
CA VAL A 146 14.41 -8.07 -18.95
C VAL A 146 14.67 -7.43 -20.32
N ALA A 147 14.02 -6.30 -20.63
CA ALA A 147 14.23 -5.58 -21.89
C ALA A 147 15.69 -5.11 -22.06
N GLU A 148 16.38 -4.79 -20.97
CA GLU A 148 17.79 -4.45 -20.94
C GLU A 148 18.75 -5.66 -20.89
N HIS A 149 18.23 -6.89 -21.03
CA HIS A 149 18.99 -8.16 -20.94
C HIS A 149 19.73 -8.34 -19.61
N ARG A 150 19.23 -7.74 -18.54
CA ARG A 150 19.75 -7.83 -17.16
C ARG A 150 19.06 -8.90 -16.32
N ALA A 151 17.94 -9.44 -16.81
CA ALA A 151 17.24 -10.59 -16.27
C ALA A 151 16.74 -11.48 -17.40
N ALA A 152 16.41 -12.76 -17.14
CA ALA A 152 15.96 -13.69 -18.16
C ALA A 152 14.50 -13.45 -18.57
N ARG A 153 13.63 -13.36 -17.58
CA ARG A 153 12.19 -13.14 -17.78
C ARG A 153 11.51 -12.72 -16.48
N VAL A 154 10.30 -12.20 -16.58
CA VAL A 154 9.41 -11.95 -15.45
C VAL A 154 8.43 -13.11 -15.30
N ARG A 155 8.19 -13.53 -14.05
CA ARG A 155 7.07 -14.39 -13.68
C ARG A 155 6.07 -13.55 -12.89
N VAL A 156 4.87 -13.40 -13.47
CA VAL A 156 3.79 -12.61 -12.86
C VAL A 156 2.88 -13.56 -12.08
N TYR A 157 2.67 -13.27 -10.80
CA TYR A 157 1.72 -13.95 -9.93
C TYR A 157 0.46 -13.09 -9.79
N ALA A 158 -0.69 -13.71 -9.59
CA ALA A 158 -1.88 -12.97 -9.20
C ALA A 158 -1.64 -12.21 -7.88
N TYR A 159 -2.34 -11.09 -7.71
CA TYR A 159 -2.09 -10.23 -6.54
C TYR A 159 -2.31 -10.95 -5.21
N ASP A 160 -3.31 -11.84 -5.14
CA ASP A 160 -3.65 -12.65 -3.97
C ASP A 160 -2.75 -13.89 -3.77
N GLU A 161 -1.77 -14.13 -4.68
CA GLU A 161 -0.88 -15.30 -4.66
C GLU A 161 0.53 -15.00 -4.11
N ILE A 162 0.67 -14.05 -3.17
CA ILE A 162 2.00 -13.70 -2.64
C ILE A 162 2.69 -14.88 -1.94
N GLU A 163 1.95 -15.71 -1.23
CA GLU A 163 2.50 -16.90 -0.57
C GLU A 163 3.02 -17.90 -1.61
N THR A 164 2.29 -18.14 -2.70
CA THR A 164 2.73 -18.96 -3.81
C THR A 164 4.02 -18.42 -4.44
N ALA A 165 4.14 -17.09 -4.58
CA ALA A 165 5.35 -16.47 -5.12
C ALA A 165 6.58 -16.69 -4.22
N LEU A 166 6.40 -16.64 -2.89
CA LEU A 166 7.47 -16.87 -1.91
C LEU A 166 7.85 -18.37 -1.80
N ASP A 167 6.88 -19.26 -1.93
CA ASP A 167 7.12 -20.70 -2.02
C ASP A 167 7.89 -21.06 -3.31
N ASP A 168 7.51 -20.46 -4.43
CA ASP A 168 8.23 -20.60 -5.70
C ASP A 168 9.65 -20.04 -5.63
N LEU A 169 9.87 -18.93 -4.91
CA LEU A 169 11.20 -18.39 -4.66
C LEU A 169 12.08 -19.39 -3.91
N SER A 170 11.50 -20.12 -2.96
CA SER A 170 12.20 -21.13 -2.17
C SER A 170 12.43 -22.45 -2.96
N SER A 171 11.50 -22.83 -3.83
CA SER A 171 11.52 -24.10 -4.56
C SER A 171 12.12 -24.02 -5.98
N GLY A 172 12.30 -22.81 -6.53
CA GLY A 172 12.90 -22.62 -7.85
C GLY A 172 11.92 -22.26 -8.96
N GLY A 173 10.69 -21.92 -8.62
CA GLY A 173 9.73 -21.39 -9.57
C GLY A 173 10.07 -19.97 -10.06
N CYS A 174 10.76 -19.18 -9.22
CA CYS A 174 11.49 -17.98 -9.60
C CYS A 174 12.80 -17.88 -8.81
N ASP A 175 13.69 -16.96 -9.18
CA ASP A 175 15.03 -16.83 -8.60
C ASP A 175 15.15 -15.61 -7.67
N ALA A 176 14.39 -14.58 -7.96
CA ALA A 176 14.27 -13.37 -7.16
C ALA A 176 12.82 -12.92 -7.12
N PHE A 177 12.42 -12.19 -6.08
CA PHE A 177 11.09 -11.59 -5.95
C PHE A 177 11.22 -10.10 -5.67
N MET A 178 10.47 -9.27 -6.40
CA MET A 178 10.53 -7.82 -6.28
C MET A 178 9.20 -7.25 -5.77
N LYS A 179 9.25 -6.48 -4.68
CA LYS A 179 8.11 -5.80 -4.08
C LYS A 179 8.57 -4.64 -3.19
N LEU A 180 7.63 -3.81 -2.72
CA LEU A 180 7.91 -2.72 -1.77
C LEU A 180 8.67 -3.22 -0.55
N ALA A 181 9.69 -2.47 -0.13
CA ALA A 181 10.62 -2.87 0.92
C ALA A 181 9.95 -3.24 2.27
N PRO A 182 8.92 -2.53 2.77
CA PRO A 182 8.25 -2.95 4.01
C PRO A 182 7.59 -4.32 3.88
N VAL A 183 7.02 -4.64 2.71
CA VAL A 183 6.32 -5.91 2.47
C VAL A 183 7.31 -7.07 2.42
N THR A 184 8.39 -6.93 1.68
CA THR A 184 9.44 -7.97 1.63
C THR A 184 10.08 -8.18 3.00
N ALA A 185 10.38 -7.10 3.73
CA ALA A 185 10.91 -7.19 5.09
C ALA A 185 9.97 -7.94 6.04
N TRP A 186 8.65 -7.76 5.87
CA TRP A 186 7.67 -8.51 6.65
C TRP A 186 7.74 -10.00 6.37
N PHE A 187 7.69 -10.41 5.11
CA PHE A 187 7.59 -11.82 4.74
C PHE A 187 8.87 -12.61 4.96
N VAL A 188 10.05 -11.98 4.93
CA VAL A 188 11.32 -12.71 5.18
C VAL A 188 11.59 -12.98 6.66
N ARG A 189 10.87 -12.33 7.60
CA ARG A 189 11.10 -12.52 9.05
C ARG A 189 11.07 -13.98 9.48
N ASP A 190 10.10 -14.72 8.97
CA ASP A 190 9.85 -16.10 9.34
C ASP A 190 10.38 -17.11 8.31
N ARG A 191 11.19 -16.63 7.35
CA ARG A 191 11.78 -17.41 6.25
C ARG A 191 13.30 -17.23 6.21
N PRO A 192 14.07 -17.96 7.05
CA PRO A 192 15.50 -17.68 7.29
C PRO A 192 16.40 -17.78 6.06
N LYS A 193 15.98 -18.54 5.04
CA LYS A 193 16.71 -18.66 3.76
C LYS A 193 16.48 -17.49 2.82
N LEU A 194 15.33 -16.82 2.95
CA LEU A 194 14.99 -15.65 2.15
C LEU A 194 15.62 -14.40 2.75
N LYS A 195 16.27 -13.60 1.93
CA LYS A 195 16.90 -12.35 2.35
C LYS A 195 16.56 -11.23 1.38
N VAL A 196 16.30 -10.06 1.93
CA VAL A 196 16.30 -8.81 1.17
C VAL A 196 17.75 -8.47 0.87
N VAL A 197 18.15 -8.49 -0.40
CA VAL A 197 19.53 -8.25 -0.86
C VAL A 197 19.73 -6.84 -1.41
N GLU A 198 18.68 -6.16 -1.81
CA GLU A 198 18.69 -4.77 -2.27
C GLU A 198 17.41 -4.05 -1.86
N THR A 199 17.52 -2.79 -1.47
CA THR A 199 16.40 -1.87 -1.19
C THR A 199 16.62 -0.56 -1.93
N GLY A 200 15.54 0.26 -2.06
CA GLY A 200 15.67 1.57 -2.73
C GLY A 200 15.90 1.47 -4.24
N ILE A 201 15.50 0.37 -4.86
CA ILE A 201 15.59 0.19 -6.34
C ILE A 201 14.78 1.28 -7.06
N THR A 202 13.69 1.72 -6.45
CA THR A 202 12.88 2.87 -6.88
C THR A 202 12.67 3.82 -5.71
N ARG A 203 12.16 5.03 -6.00
CA ARG A 203 11.61 5.96 -5.03
C ARG A 203 10.12 6.12 -5.30
N GLU A 204 9.29 5.66 -4.39
CA GLU A 204 7.84 5.61 -4.56
C GLU A 204 7.13 6.40 -3.46
N LEU A 205 6.24 7.30 -3.88
CA LEU A 205 5.34 8.04 -3.01
C LEU A 205 4.05 7.26 -2.86
N LEU A 206 3.63 6.96 -1.63
CA LEU A 206 2.40 6.23 -1.33
C LEU A 206 1.35 7.21 -0.82
N GLY A 207 0.12 7.08 -1.29
CA GLY A 207 -0.94 8.02 -0.96
C GLY A 207 -2.32 7.39 -0.87
N ILE A 208 -3.17 7.96 -0.02
CA ILE A 208 -4.61 7.71 -0.01
C ILE A 208 -5.19 8.32 -1.28
N CYS A 209 -6.16 7.65 -1.90
CA CYS A 209 -6.86 8.22 -3.05
C CYS A 209 -8.38 8.08 -2.94
N VAL A 210 -9.06 8.99 -3.60
CA VAL A 210 -10.52 9.08 -3.67
C VAL A 210 -10.98 9.02 -5.12
N ARG A 211 -12.29 8.92 -5.33
CA ARG A 211 -12.88 9.02 -6.66
C ARG A 211 -12.44 10.29 -7.36
N LYS A 212 -12.20 10.18 -8.65
CA LYS A 212 -11.83 11.31 -9.49
C LYS A 212 -12.88 12.44 -9.39
N GLY A 213 -12.43 13.65 -9.03
CA GLY A 213 -13.26 14.82 -8.85
C GLY A 213 -13.94 14.94 -7.46
N ASP A 214 -13.77 14.00 -6.54
CA ASP A 214 -14.24 14.12 -5.15
C ASP A 214 -13.28 14.97 -4.30
N THR A 215 -13.23 16.25 -4.64
CA THR A 215 -12.34 17.21 -3.96
C THR A 215 -12.72 17.43 -2.49
N ALA A 216 -14.01 17.32 -2.16
CA ALA A 216 -14.47 17.51 -0.78
C ALA A 216 -13.92 16.43 0.16
N LEU A 217 -13.99 15.17 -0.26
CA LEU A 217 -13.43 14.06 0.53
C LEU A 217 -11.89 14.10 0.54
N ALA A 218 -11.27 14.41 -0.61
CA ALA A 218 -9.81 14.56 -0.70
C ALA A 218 -9.29 15.64 0.27
N ASP A 219 -9.95 16.80 0.33
CA ASP A 219 -9.59 17.90 1.22
C ASP A 219 -9.78 17.52 2.70
N ALA A 220 -10.89 16.83 3.02
CA ALA A 220 -11.17 16.39 4.38
C ALA A 220 -10.11 15.36 4.87
N ILE A 221 -9.82 14.34 4.06
CA ILE A 221 -8.76 13.36 4.34
C ILE A 221 -7.40 14.06 4.42
N GLY A 222 -7.08 14.95 3.48
CA GLY A 222 -5.81 15.67 3.44
C GLY A 222 -5.57 16.52 4.68
N LYS A 223 -6.59 17.23 5.21
CA LYS A 223 -6.52 18.00 6.46
C LYS A 223 -6.28 17.09 7.66
N ALA A 224 -6.99 15.97 7.76
CA ALA A 224 -6.80 15.00 8.84
C ALA A 224 -5.40 14.39 8.78
N GLN A 225 -4.93 13.99 7.59
CA GLN A 225 -3.59 13.47 7.36
C GLN A 225 -2.50 14.48 7.76
N ALA A 226 -2.66 15.75 7.39
CA ALA A 226 -1.71 16.81 7.75
C ALA A 226 -1.63 17.01 9.27
N ALA A 227 -2.76 16.95 9.98
CA ALA A 227 -2.79 17.02 11.44
C ALA A 227 -2.08 15.82 12.09
N LEU A 228 -2.34 14.58 11.59
CA LEU A 228 -1.68 13.36 12.08
C LEU A 228 -0.18 13.30 11.71
N MET A 229 0.23 14.02 10.69
CA MET A 229 1.65 14.22 10.38
C MET A 229 2.30 15.18 11.38
N ALA A 230 1.64 16.31 11.65
CA ALA A 230 2.16 17.36 12.52
C ALA A 230 2.23 16.94 14.00
N ASP A 231 1.29 16.12 14.48
CA ASP A 231 1.26 15.65 15.87
C ASP A 231 2.17 14.42 16.12
N GLY A 232 2.85 13.92 15.08
CA GLY A 232 3.76 12.78 15.19
C GLY A 232 3.10 11.40 15.08
N THR A 233 1.80 11.32 14.86
CA THR A 233 1.08 10.03 14.72
C THR A 233 1.59 9.25 13.50
N ILE A 234 1.63 9.86 12.31
CA ILE A 234 2.12 9.18 11.10
C ILE A 234 3.60 8.77 11.24
N PRO A 235 4.53 9.64 11.71
CA PRO A 235 5.89 9.23 12.03
C PRO A 235 5.97 8.01 12.98
N GLY A 236 5.13 8.00 14.01
CA GLY A 236 5.04 6.88 14.95
C GLY A 236 4.57 5.57 14.29
N LEU A 237 3.55 5.65 13.42
CA LEU A 237 3.05 4.49 12.67
C LEU A 237 4.08 3.95 11.68
N ILE A 238 4.83 4.82 11.00
CA ILE A 238 5.94 4.39 10.11
C ILE A 238 6.96 3.59 10.91
N LYS A 239 7.38 4.10 12.06
CA LYS A 239 8.33 3.39 12.94
C LYS A 239 7.77 2.06 13.43
N GLN A 240 6.49 2.02 13.79
CA GLN A 240 5.83 0.82 14.33
C GLN A 240 5.68 -0.28 13.27
N TRP A 241 5.27 0.08 12.05
CA TRP A 241 4.84 -0.88 11.05
C TRP A 241 5.85 -1.08 9.92
N LEU A 242 6.45 0.00 9.40
CA LEU A 242 7.20 -0.03 8.14
C LEU A 242 8.72 -0.12 8.33
N GLY A 243 9.20 0.18 9.54
CA GLY A 243 10.63 0.08 9.87
C GLY A 243 11.49 0.98 8.97
N THR A 244 12.66 0.45 8.58
CA THR A 244 13.63 1.15 7.72
C THR A 244 13.28 1.10 6.23
N GLY A 245 12.26 0.33 5.84
CA GLY A 245 11.81 0.19 4.45
C GLY A 245 11.00 1.39 3.94
N ALA A 246 10.71 2.37 4.80
CA ALA A 246 9.93 3.55 4.47
C ALA A 246 10.41 4.78 5.25
N ALA A 247 10.06 5.97 4.72
CA ALA A 247 10.40 7.25 5.31
C ALA A 247 9.26 8.26 5.14
N LEU A 248 9.38 9.41 5.81
CA LEU A 248 8.50 10.55 5.60
C LEU A 248 8.75 11.18 4.22
N PRO A 249 7.69 11.65 3.55
CA PRO A 249 7.84 12.51 2.37
C PRO A 249 8.57 13.81 2.76
N GLN A 250 9.54 14.19 1.93
CA GLN A 250 10.24 15.48 2.03
C GLN A 250 9.51 16.54 1.22
#